data_c1a3834b742f75e008d4e839942a2ef4
#
_entry.id   c1a3834b742f75e008d4e839942a2ef4
#
_cell.length_a   1.000
_cell.length_b   1.000
_cell.length_c   1.000
_cell.angle_alpha   90.00
_cell.angle_beta   90.00
_cell.angle_gamma   90.00
#
_symmetry.space_group_name_H-M   'P 1'
#
loop_
_entity.id
_entity.type
_entity.pdbx_description
1 polymer ?
#
loop_
_entity_poly.entity_id
_entity_poly.type
_entity_poly.pdbx_seq_one_letter_code
_entity_poly.pdbx_strand_id
1 'polypeptide(L)'
;MYTAFLSCNLGKSHWLQPAKWMYYHLLDGDWGSNALSWQWVVGSFSHKKYIANQENINYYTNHKQSNTFLDVDYEKLALLETPPQLKEIENLKLTTQLPITNEINIDPNLPVLIYNYYNLSPTWRAEMKANRILLIEPDIFKAYPVSDQCISFMMKLSKNIDGIQVFVGNFLELKTKLSGQTIYFMEHPLNSHYEGIEDEREWIIPDAVNIKGSYFSFWKKNEQYIKGRFELKGDQC
;
A
#
# COMPACT_ATOMS: atom_id res chain seq x y z
N MET A 1 11.74 -0.16 8.16
CA MET A 1 12.71 0.75 8.80
C MET A 1 14.16 0.35 8.50
N TYR A 2 14.59 -0.89 8.74
CA TYR A 2 15.98 -1.32 8.51
C TYR A 2 16.43 -1.16 7.05
N THR A 3 15.60 -1.58 6.08
CA THR A 3 15.89 -1.37 4.65
C THR A 3 16.13 0.10 4.31
N ALA A 4 15.28 0.99 4.84
CA ALA A 4 15.43 2.43 4.62
C ALA A 4 16.71 2.98 5.28
N PHE A 5 17.04 2.52 6.48
CA PHE A 5 18.29 2.88 7.15
C PHE A 5 19.52 2.43 6.34
N LEU A 6 19.54 1.15 5.89
CA LEU A 6 20.65 0.62 5.11
C LEU A 6 20.82 1.38 3.78
N SER A 7 19.73 1.54 3.03
CA SER A 7 19.79 2.19 1.72
C SER A 7 20.15 3.68 1.81
N CYS A 8 19.49 4.41 2.72
CA CYS A 8 19.56 5.86 2.73
C CYS A 8 20.59 6.42 3.70
N ASN A 9 20.64 5.90 4.92
CA ASN A 9 21.53 6.49 5.93
C ASN A 9 22.97 5.94 5.83
N LEU A 10 23.15 4.66 5.52
CA LEU A 10 24.46 4.06 5.25
C LEU A 10 24.84 4.11 3.77
N GLY A 11 23.97 3.67 2.88
CA GLY A 11 24.21 3.63 1.43
C GLY A 11 24.15 4.99 0.75
N LYS A 12 23.74 6.06 1.48
CA LYS A 12 23.67 7.45 1.00
C LYS A 12 22.75 7.67 -0.20
N SER A 13 21.83 6.75 -0.48
CA SER A 13 20.86 6.94 -1.57
C SER A 13 19.75 7.92 -1.18
N HIS A 14 19.19 8.63 -2.17
CA HIS A 14 17.97 9.40 -1.95
C HIS A 14 16.80 8.44 -1.68
N TRP A 15 15.97 8.74 -0.68
CA TRP A 15 14.92 7.87 -0.16
C TRP A 15 13.89 7.40 -1.20
N LEU A 16 13.63 8.20 -2.23
CA LEU A 16 12.54 7.99 -3.19
C LEU A 16 12.70 6.70 -4.01
N GLN A 17 13.91 6.40 -4.49
CA GLN A 17 14.13 5.24 -5.35
C GLN A 17 13.97 3.90 -4.59
N PRO A 18 14.63 3.70 -3.45
CA PRO A 18 14.44 2.48 -2.67
C PRO A 18 13.02 2.37 -2.08
N ALA A 19 12.35 3.49 -1.80
CA ALA A 19 10.95 3.47 -1.39
C ALA A 19 10.02 2.98 -2.51
N LYS A 20 10.23 3.44 -3.76
CA LYS A 20 9.52 2.93 -4.93
C LYS A 20 9.79 1.45 -5.17
N TRP A 21 11.03 1.02 -5.00
CA TRP A 21 11.39 -0.39 -5.12
C TRP A 21 10.68 -1.25 -4.08
N MET A 22 10.63 -0.80 -2.82
CA MET A 22 9.92 -1.52 -1.76
C MET A 22 8.42 -1.59 -2.07
N TYR A 23 7.79 -0.45 -2.40
CA TYR A 23 6.38 -0.40 -2.79
C TYR A 23 6.06 -1.36 -3.94
N TYR A 24 6.94 -1.45 -4.95
CA TYR A 24 6.80 -2.32 -6.10
C TYR A 24 6.59 -3.80 -5.72
N HIS A 25 7.17 -4.26 -4.62
CA HIS A 25 7.11 -5.65 -4.16
C HIS A 25 6.09 -5.91 -3.05
N LEU A 26 5.53 -4.88 -2.42
CA LEU A 26 4.59 -5.04 -1.32
C LEU A 26 3.19 -5.38 -1.83
N LEU A 27 2.62 -6.50 -1.36
CA LEU A 27 1.26 -6.92 -1.69
C LEU A 27 0.19 -5.97 -1.10
N ASP A 28 0.52 -5.37 0.03
CA ASP A 28 -0.29 -4.40 0.79
C ASP A 28 0.30 -2.99 0.69
N GLY A 29 1.01 -2.69 -0.40
CA GLY A 29 1.68 -1.41 -0.58
C GLY A 29 0.70 -0.24 -0.60
N ASP A 30 0.87 0.70 0.33
CA ASP A 30 0.23 2.00 0.35
C ASP A 30 1.29 3.09 0.25
N TRP A 31 1.25 3.84 -0.85
CA TRP A 31 2.29 4.85 -1.11
C TRP A 31 2.28 5.96 -0.07
N GLY A 32 1.11 6.37 0.42
CA GLY A 32 0.98 7.41 1.43
C GLY A 32 1.72 7.05 2.72
N SER A 33 1.42 5.90 3.31
CA SER A 33 2.04 5.45 4.56
C SER A 33 3.51 5.02 4.36
N ASN A 34 3.81 4.33 3.26
CA ASN A 34 5.17 3.87 2.98
C ASN A 34 6.13 5.04 2.76
N ALA A 35 5.79 6.03 1.92
CA ALA A 35 6.65 7.17 1.64
C ALA A 35 6.96 8.00 2.90
N LEU A 36 5.95 8.23 3.74
CA LEU A 36 6.13 8.95 5.01
C LEU A 36 7.06 8.21 5.97
N SER A 37 6.96 6.88 6.03
CA SER A 37 7.85 6.04 6.84
C SER A 37 9.31 6.13 6.38
N TRP A 38 9.56 6.14 5.07
CA TRP A 38 10.90 6.34 4.51
C TRP A 38 11.46 7.72 4.85
N GLN A 39 10.65 8.76 4.69
CA GLN A 39 11.03 10.14 5.03
C GLN A 39 11.33 10.29 6.52
N TRP A 40 10.60 9.59 7.39
CA TRP A 40 10.88 9.59 8.82
C TRP A 40 12.27 8.99 9.12
N VAL A 41 12.60 7.86 8.50
CA VAL A 41 13.91 7.19 8.72
C VAL A 41 15.08 8.08 8.31
N VAL A 42 14.94 8.83 7.21
CA VAL A 42 16.02 9.72 6.74
C VAL A 42 16.05 11.08 7.46
N GLY A 43 15.12 11.31 8.39
CA GLY A 43 15.09 12.53 9.21
C GLY A 43 14.46 13.74 8.53
N SER A 44 13.57 13.55 7.54
CA SER A 44 12.91 14.67 6.84
C SER A 44 11.98 15.48 7.74
N PHE A 45 11.39 14.85 8.77
CA PHE A 45 10.49 15.51 9.73
C PHE A 45 11.18 15.92 11.03
N SER A 46 12.37 15.37 11.27
CA SER A 46 13.21 15.71 12.41
C SER A 46 14.66 15.65 11.96
N HIS A 47 15.53 16.44 12.53
CA HIS A 47 16.96 16.40 12.19
C HIS A 47 17.66 15.11 12.66
N LYS A 48 16.92 14.19 13.27
CA LYS A 48 17.45 12.94 13.82
C LYS A 48 17.15 11.78 12.86
N LYS A 49 18.20 11.22 12.26
CA LYS A 49 18.11 10.02 11.42
C LYS A 49 17.91 8.77 12.29
N TYR A 50 17.12 7.83 11.80
CA TYR A 50 17.03 6.52 12.43
C TYR A 50 18.26 5.68 12.08
N ILE A 51 18.86 5.08 13.10
CA ILE A 51 19.98 4.10 12.95
C ILE A 51 19.68 2.89 13.83
N ALA A 52 20.16 1.72 13.40
CA ALA A 52 20.00 0.46 14.13
C ALA A 52 21.28 -0.39 13.99
N ASN A 53 21.87 -0.78 15.12
CA ASN A 53 22.98 -1.71 15.13
C ASN A 53 22.50 -3.17 15.07
N GLN A 54 23.43 -4.11 15.01
CA GLN A 54 23.12 -5.54 14.90
C GLN A 54 22.32 -6.07 16.09
N GLU A 55 22.62 -5.63 17.29
CA GLU A 55 21.91 -6.02 18.50
C GLU A 55 20.41 -5.63 18.42
N ASN A 56 20.13 -4.40 18.00
CA ASN A 56 18.75 -3.92 17.81
C ASN A 56 18.02 -4.74 16.75
N ILE A 57 18.67 -5.03 15.62
CA ILE A 57 18.09 -5.84 14.55
C ILE A 57 17.78 -7.25 15.05
N ASN A 58 18.74 -7.89 15.74
CA ASN A 58 18.57 -9.22 16.29
C ASN A 58 17.40 -9.28 17.28
N TYR A 59 17.27 -8.29 18.15
CA TYR A 59 16.21 -8.21 19.14
C TYR A 59 14.82 -8.18 18.48
N TYR A 60 14.61 -7.27 17.52
CA TYR A 60 13.29 -7.09 16.90
C TYR A 60 12.94 -8.09 15.79
N THR A 61 13.94 -8.76 15.21
CA THR A 61 13.71 -9.77 14.17
C THR A 61 13.82 -11.20 14.68
N ASN A 62 14.12 -11.37 15.96
CA ASN A 62 14.37 -12.67 16.60
C ASN A 62 15.49 -13.48 15.88
N HIS A 63 16.50 -12.77 15.36
CA HIS A 63 17.66 -13.37 14.73
C HIS A 63 18.87 -13.34 15.66
N LYS A 64 19.89 -14.11 15.33
CA LYS A 64 21.17 -14.18 16.06
C LYS A 64 22.34 -14.05 15.07
N GLN A 65 22.38 -12.94 14.36
CA GLN A 65 23.51 -12.60 13.50
C GLN A 65 24.60 -11.90 14.29
N SER A 66 25.85 -12.11 13.93
CA SER A 66 27.03 -11.47 14.51
C SER A 66 28.09 -11.22 13.44
N ASN A 67 29.08 -10.42 13.76
CA ASN A 67 30.23 -10.11 12.89
C ASN A 67 29.82 -9.46 11.55
N THR A 68 28.69 -8.75 11.51
CA THR A 68 28.34 -7.93 10.36
C THR A 68 28.95 -6.54 10.51
N PHE A 69 28.93 -5.72 9.46
CA PHE A 69 29.37 -4.31 9.54
C PHE A 69 28.49 -3.44 10.47
N LEU A 70 27.33 -3.95 10.91
CA LEU A 70 26.44 -3.32 11.87
C LEU A 70 26.70 -3.75 13.31
N ASP A 71 27.61 -4.70 13.53
CA ASP A 71 27.95 -5.24 14.86
C ASP A 71 28.93 -4.31 15.59
N VAL A 72 28.49 -3.09 15.79
CA VAL A 72 29.23 -1.99 16.41
C VAL A 72 28.33 -1.14 17.31
N ASP A 73 28.93 -0.40 18.22
CA ASP A 73 28.22 0.55 19.05
C ASP A 73 27.58 1.69 18.23
N TYR A 74 26.51 2.31 18.74
CA TYR A 74 25.80 3.39 18.05
C TYR A 74 26.71 4.59 17.72
N GLU A 75 27.69 4.90 18.54
CA GLU A 75 28.66 5.99 18.30
C GLU A 75 29.50 5.68 17.04
N LYS A 76 29.99 4.47 16.92
CA LYS A 76 30.74 4.02 15.74
C LYS A 76 29.85 3.92 14.51
N LEU A 77 28.63 3.39 14.69
CA LEU A 77 27.65 3.27 13.61
C LEU A 77 27.31 4.63 12.98
N ALA A 78 27.20 5.68 13.79
CA ALA A 78 26.91 7.04 13.31
C ALA A 78 28.04 7.63 12.42
N LEU A 79 29.28 7.14 12.61
CA LEU A 79 30.47 7.56 11.86
C LEU A 79 30.84 6.59 10.74
N LEU A 80 30.10 5.50 10.58
CA LEU A 80 30.41 4.47 9.61
C LEU A 80 30.34 5.00 8.17
N GLU A 81 31.41 4.78 7.42
CA GLU A 81 31.39 5.00 5.97
C GLU A 81 30.51 3.96 5.29
N THR A 82 30.07 4.27 4.05
CA THR A 82 29.28 3.33 3.26
C THR A 82 30.04 2.02 3.07
N PRO A 83 29.52 0.89 3.61
CA PRO A 83 30.15 -0.40 3.47
C PRO A 83 30.29 -0.81 2.00
N PRO A 84 31.32 -1.60 1.61
CA PRO A 84 31.52 -2.03 0.23
C PRO A 84 30.27 -2.68 -0.39
N GLN A 85 29.52 -3.45 0.41
CA GLN A 85 28.29 -4.15 0.02
C GLN A 85 27.15 -3.21 -0.40
N LEU A 86 27.21 -1.93 -0.01
CA LEU A 86 26.19 -0.90 -0.32
C LEU A 86 26.69 0.16 -1.30
N LYS A 87 27.86 -0.03 -1.93
CA LYS A 87 28.43 0.93 -2.89
C LYS A 87 27.95 0.71 -4.31
N GLU A 88 27.46 -0.48 -4.63
CA GLU A 88 26.92 -0.77 -5.94
C GLU A 88 25.58 -0.07 -6.15
N ILE A 89 25.45 0.62 -7.28
CA ILE A 89 24.25 1.38 -7.63
C ILE A 89 23.65 0.79 -8.89
N GLU A 90 22.41 0.37 -8.82
CA GLU A 90 21.61 -0.06 -9.97
C GLU A 90 20.54 0.97 -10.30
N ASN A 91 20.32 1.20 -11.60
CA ASN A 91 19.20 1.96 -12.11
C ASN A 91 18.01 1.02 -12.36
N LEU A 92 17.11 0.93 -11.40
CA LEU A 92 15.93 0.09 -11.49
C LEU A 92 14.91 0.68 -12.46
N LYS A 93 14.53 -0.08 -13.48
CA LYS A 93 13.39 0.22 -14.34
C LYS A 93 12.20 -0.59 -13.82
N LEU A 94 11.37 0.05 -12.99
CA LEU A 94 10.17 -0.57 -12.47
C LEU A 94 9.03 -0.40 -13.47
N THR A 95 8.48 -1.52 -13.93
CA THR A 95 7.36 -1.56 -14.88
C THR A 95 6.33 -2.59 -14.42
N THR A 96 5.06 -2.35 -14.72
CA THR A 96 3.98 -3.29 -14.41
C THR A 96 3.50 -3.95 -15.70
N GLN A 97 3.42 -5.27 -15.69
CA GLN A 97 2.76 -6.04 -16.74
C GLN A 97 1.27 -6.15 -16.41
N LEU A 98 0.44 -5.45 -17.17
CA LEU A 98 -1.00 -5.49 -16.97
C LEU A 98 -1.63 -6.70 -17.67
N PRO A 99 -2.73 -7.26 -17.14
CA PRO A 99 -3.48 -8.31 -17.82
C PRO A 99 -4.08 -7.78 -19.13
N ILE A 100 -4.40 -8.70 -20.03
CA ILE A 100 -5.14 -8.35 -21.25
C ILE A 100 -6.58 -8.02 -20.85
N THR A 101 -7.12 -6.94 -21.43
CA THR A 101 -8.53 -6.61 -21.25
C THR A 101 -9.41 -7.66 -21.93
N ASN A 102 -10.47 -8.06 -21.24
CA ASN A 102 -11.51 -8.89 -21.85
C ASN A 102 -12.69 -8.00 -22.31
N GLU A 103 -13.50 -8.49 -23.22
CA GLU A 103 -14.80 -7.89 -23.46
C GLU A 103 -15.62 -8.00 -22.17
N ILE A 104 -16.20 -6.87 -21.76
CA ILE A 104 -17.10 -6.81 -20.60
C ILE A 104 -18.55 -6.84 -21.08
N ASN A 105 -19.37 -7.63 -20.39
CA ASN A 105 -20.80 -7.70 -20.66
C ASN A 105 -21.53 -6.88 -19.59
N ILE A 106 -22.14 -5.77 -20.00
CA ILE A 106 -22.85 -4.83 -19.12
C ILE A 106 -24.35 -5.00 -19.31
N ASP A 107 -25.05 -5.37 -18.24
CA ASP A 107 -26.52 -5.29 -18.21
C ASP A 107 -26.94 -3.81 -18.09
N PRO A 108 -27.66 -3.25 -19.07
CA PRO A 108 -28.04 -1.83 -19.06
C PRO A 108 -29.00 -1.46 -17.92
N ASN A 109 -29.66 -2.45 -17.31
CA ASN A 109 -30.66 -2.24 -16.26
C ASN A 109 -30.04 -2.28 -14.85
N LEU A 110 -28.77 -2.64 -14.72
CA LEU A 110 -28.09 -2.76 -13.44
C LEU A 110 -27.08 -1.63 -13.23
N PRO A 111 -26.91 -1.15 -11.98
CA PRO A 111 -25.85 -0.22 -11.66
C PRO A 111 -24.47 -0.86 -11.86
N VAL A 112 -23.43 -0.04 -11.85
CA VAL A 112 -22.03 -0.45 -11.99
C VAL A 112 -21.30 -0.22 -10.69
N LEU A 113 -20.62 -1.25 -10.17
CA LEU A 113 -19.70 -1.16 -9.05
C LEU A 113 -18.27 -1.21 -9.58
N ILE A 114 -17.50 -0.15 -9.35
CA ILE A 114 -16.09 -0.09 -9.76
C ILE A 114 -15.22 -0.51 -8.60
N TYR A 115 -14.53 -1.62 -8.81
CA TYR A 115 -13.43 -2.10 -7.99
C TYR A 115 -12.11 -1.68 -8.61
N ASN A 116 -11.08 -1.54 -7.80
CA ASN A 116 -9.73 -1.24 -8.29
C ASN A 116 -8.66 -1.88 -7.39
N TYR A 117 -7.39 -1.57 -7.64
CA TYR A 117 -6.27 -2.12 -6.88
C TYR A 117 -6.39 -1.95 -5.36
N TYR A 118 -7.04 -0.87 -4.89
CA TYR A 118 -7.18 -0.51 -3.47
C TYR A 118 -8.54 -0.91 -2.87
N ASN A 119 -9.49 -1.32 -3.66
CA ASN A 119 -10.77 -1.83 -3.20
C ASN A 119 -11.13 -3.14 -3.91
N LEU A 120 -10.92 -4.26 -3.22
CA LEU A 120 -11.31 -5.61 -3.64
C LEU A 120 -12.07 -6.32 -2.51
N SER A 121 -12.88 -5.57 -1.75
CA SER A 121 -13.70 -6.14 -0.68
C SER A 121 -14.86 -6.95 -1.26
N PRO A 122 -14.96 -8.26 -0.98
CA PRO A 122 -16.08 -9.09 -1.44
C PRO A 122 -17.39 -8.75 -0.74
N THR A 123 -17.33 -8.04 0.38
CA THR A 123 -18.52 -7.65 1.16
C THR A 123 -19.07 -6.28 0.76
N TRP A 124 -18.30 -5.48 0.00
CA TRP A 124 -18.78 -4.16 -0.43
C TRP A 124 -19.95 -4.29 -1.39
N ARG A 125 -21.13 -3.80 -0.96
CA ARG A 125 -22.39 -3.87 -1.68
C ARG A 125 -22.70 -5.28 -2.21
N ALA A 126 -22.33 -6.33 -1.46
CA ALA A 126 -22.44 -7.72 -1.90
C ALA A 126 -23.89 -8.10 -2.28
N GLU A 127 -24.89 -7.62 -1.54
CA GLU A 127 -26.32 -7.91 -1.78
C GLU A 127 -26.91 -7.15 -2.99
N MET A 128 -26.17 -6.17 -3.53
CA MET A 128 -26.66 -5.40 -4.67
C MET A 128 -26.49 -6.20 -5.97
N LYS A 129 -27.56 -6.36 -6.73
CA LYS A 129 -27.46 -6.82 -8.12
C LYS A 129 -26.82 -5.70 -8.95
N ALA A 130 -25.65 -5.94 -9.50
CA ALA A 130 -24.86 -4.92 -10.20
C ALA A 130 -23.89 -5.54 -11.19
N ASN A 131 -23.48 -4.76 -12.18
CA ASN A 131 -22.28 -5.05 -12.96
C ASN A 131 -21.05 -4.75 -12.09
N ARG A 132 -20.20 -5.74 -11.85
CA ARG A 132 -18.99 -5.58 -11.05
C ARG A 132 -17.77 -5.53 -11.96
N ILE A 133 -17.07 -4.42 -11.95
CA ILE A 133 -15.94 -4.17 -12.85
C ILE A 133 -14.68 -3.90 -12.02
N LEU A 134 -13.65 -4.72 -12.19
CA LEU A 134 -12.29 -4.39 -11.78
C LEU A 134 -11.67 -3.51 -12.84
N LEU A 135 -11.60 -2.22 -12.56
CA LEU A 135 -10.96 -1.23 -13.43
C LEU A 135 -9.45 -1.19 -13.14
N ILE A 136 -8.66 -1.48 -14.15
CA ILE A 136 -7.19 -1.44 -14.10
C ILE A 136 -6.74 -0.32 -15.02
N GLU A 137 -6.32 0.80 -14.44
CA GLU A 137 -5.93 1.99 -15.19
C GLU A 137 -4.43 2.01 -15.46
N PRO A 138 -3.99 1.91 -16.73
CA PRO A 138 -2.56 1.85 -17.07
C PRO A 138 -1.75 3.04 -16.56
N ASP A 139 -2.33 4.24 -16.54
CA ASP A 139 -1.63 5.45 -16.11
C ASP A 139 -1.30 5.42 -14.60
N ILE A 140 -2.16 4.81 -13.78
CA ILE A 140 -1.89 4.61 -12.35
C ILE A 140 -0.67 3.69 -12.18
N PHE A 141 -0.63 2.56 -12.89
CA PHE A 141 0.48 1.61 -12.81
C PHE A 141 1.77 2.11 -13.48
N LYS A 142 1.66 3.09 -14.39
CA LYS A 142 2.81 3.81 -14.91
C LYS A 142 3.40 4.78 -13.89
N ALA A 143 2.55 5.47 -13.13
CA ALA A 143 2.97 6.38 -12.07
C ALA A 143 3.44 5.65 -10.80
N TYR A 144 2.75 4.57 -10.45
CA TYR A 144 2.98 3.74 -9.27
C TYR A 144 3.12 2.26 -9.68
N PRO A 145 4.23 1.87 -10.29
CA PRO A 145 4.41 0.50 -10.76
C PRO A 145 4.44 -0.50 -9.61
N VAL A 146 3.89 -1.68 -9.87
CA VAL A 146 3.89 -2.84 -8.97
C VAL A 146 4.36 -4.09 -9.70
N SER A 147 4.87 -5.08 -8.97
CA SER A 147 5.41 -6.31 -9.54
C SER A 147 4.30 -7.24 -10.08
N ASP A 148 4.71 -8.19 -10.92
CA ASP A 148 3.82 -9.24 -11.43
C ASP A 148 3.20 -10.06 -10.29
N GLN A 149 3.90 -10.20 -9.16
CA GLN A 149 3.38 -10.85 -7.97
C GLN A 149 2.19 -10.07 -7.39
N CYS A 150 2.29 -8.73 -7.33
CA CYS A 150 1.20 -7.88 -6.86
C CYS A 150 -0.01 -7.93 -7.80
N ILE A 151 0.21 -7.90 -9.12
CA ILE A 151 -0.87 -8.06 -10.11
C ILE A 151 -1.51 -9.45 -9.98
N SER A 152 -0.70 -10.51 -9.87
CA SER A 152 -1.20 -11.86 -9.67
C SER A 152 -2.03 -12.00 -8.39
N PHE A 153 -1.61 -11.33 -7.31
CA PHE A 153 -2.34 -11.30 -6.05
C PHE A 153 -3.68 -10.57 -6.20
N MET A 154 -3.68 -9.37 -6.79
CA MET A 154 -4.90 -8.61 -7.10
C MET A 154 -5.89 -9.45 -7.90
N MET A 155 -5.42 -10.11 -8.96
CA MET A 155 -6.26 -10.97 -9.81
C MET A 155 -6.79 -12.22 -9.09
N LYS A 156 -6.08 -12.72 -8.09
CA LYS A 156 -6.57 -13.80 -7.21
C LYS A 156 -7.63 -13.31 -6.23
N LEU A 157 -7.40 -12.15 -5.63
CA LEU A 157 -8.37 -11.52 -4.72
C LEU A 157 -9.68 -11.19 -5.44
N SER A 158 -9.62 -10.69 -6.66
CA SER A 158 -10.83 -10.35 -7.42
C SER A 158 -11.77 -11.55 -7.63
N LYS A 159 -11.24 -12.77 -7.67
CA LYS A 159 -12.05 -13.99 -7.81
C LYS A 159 -12.98 -14.28 -6.61
N ASN A 160 -12.78 -13.59 -5.48
CA ASN A 160 -13.70 -13.67 -4.33
C ASN A 160 -14.95 -12.81 -4.52
N ILE A 161 -15.04 -12.06 -5.61
CA ILE A 161 -16.16 -11.16 -5.91
C ILE A 161 -16.95 -11.77 -7.06
N ASP A 162 -18.14 -12.23 -6.76
CA ASP A 162 -18.99 -12.92 -7.74
C ASP A 162 -19.34 -12.01 -8.93
N GLY A 163 -19.17 -12.56 -10.13
CA GLY A 163 -19.51 -11.86 -11.37
C GLY A 163 -18.60 -10.70 -11.72
N ILE A 164 -17.43 -10.54 -11.07
CA ILE A 164 -16.50 -9.48 -11.42
C ILE A 164 -15.90 -9.68 -12.81
N GLN A 165 -15.86 -8.62 -13.58
CA GLN A 165 -15.26 -8.58 -14.91
C GLN A 165 -14.06 -7.63 -14.89
N VAL A 166 -13.01 -7.93 -15.63
CA VAL A 166 -11.79 -7.13 -15.66
C VAL A 166 -11.79 -6.24 -16.89
N PHE A 167 -11.61 -4.95 -16.65
CA PHE A 167 -11.44 -3.94 -17.70
C PHE A 167 -10.11 -3.23 -17.52
N VAL A 168 -9.24 -3.29 -18.53
CA VAL A 168 -7.98 -2.56 -18.58
C VAL A 168 -8.15 -1.37 -19.52
N GLY A 169 -8.08 -0.18 -18.96
CA GLY A 169 -8.31 1.09 -19.65
C GLY A 169 -8.58 2.18 -18.63
N ASN A 170 -8.74 3.42 -19.06
CA ASN A 170 -9.06 4.50 -18.14
C ASN A 170 -10.58 4.59 -17.84
N PHE A 171 -10.93 5.35 -16.80
CA PHE A 171 -12.33 5.53 -16.39
C PHE A 171 -13.21 6.06 -17.51
N LEU A 172 -12.74 7.01 -18.33
CA LEU A 172 -13.51 7.58 -19.43
C LEU A 172 -13.79 6.54 -20.52
N GLU A 173 -12.84 5.68 -20.83
CA GLU A 173 -13.02 4.56 -21.77
C GLU A 173 -14.08 3.58 -21.25
N LEU A 174 -14.04 3.22 -19.97
CA LEU A 174 -15.08 2.42 -19.35
C LEU A 174 -16.43 3.12 -19.46
N LYS A 175 -16.50 4.42 -19.14
CA LYS A 175 -17.73 5.21 -19.18
C LYS A 175 -18.39 5.20 -20.56
N THR A 176 -17.61 5.19 -21.66
CA THR A 176 -18.17 5.11 -23.03
C THR A 176 -18.89 3.79 -23.32
N LYS A 177 -18.64 2.75 -22.55
CA LYS A 177 -19.29 1.44 -22.67
C LYS A 177 -20.57 1.34 -21.84
N LEU A 178 -20.83 2.34 -21.03
CA LEU A 178 -22.00 2.42 -20.15
C LEU A 178 -23.10 3.26 -20.81
N SER A 179 -24.35 2.89 -20.58
CA SER A 179 -25.54 3.53 -21.17
C SER A 179 -26.28 4.44 -20.15
N GLY A 180 -25.52 5.08 -19.24
CA GLY A 180 -26.08 5.97 -18.24
C GLY A 180 -26.46 5.31 -16.90
N GLN A 181 -25.95 4.11 -16.63
CA GLN A 181 -26.12 3.44 -15.35
C GLN A 181 -25.53 4.27 -14.20
N THR A 182 -26.12 4.12 -13.01
CA THR A 182 -25.51 4.66 -11.79
C THR A 182 -24.21 3.94 -11.49
N ILE A 183 -23.14 4.70 -11.30
CA ILE A 183 -21.81 4.18 -10.98
C ILE A 183 -21.56 4.41 -9.49
N TYR A 184 -21.08 3.37 -8.81
CA TYR A 184 -20.60 3.43 -7.43
C TYR A 184 -19.12 3.08 -7.37
N PHE A 185 -18.38 3.73 -6.52
CA PHE A 185 -16.96 3.44 -6.25
C PHE A 185 -16.62 3.79 -4.80
N MET A 186 -15.57 3.17 -4.28
CA MET A 186 -15.08 3.43 -2.92
C MET A 186 -14.18 4.68 -2.91
N GLU A 187 -14.29 5.48 -1.86
CA GLU A 187 -13.41 6.62 -1.59
C GLU A 187 -11.93 6.20 -1.61
N HIS A 188 -11.14 6.87 -2.44
CA HIS A 188 -9.68 6.75 -2.43
C HIS A 188 -9.05 7.98 -3.11
N PRO A 189 -7.88 8.48 -2.65
CA PRO A 189 -7.23 9.64 -3.26
C PRO A 189 -6.95 9.52 -4.77
N LEU A 190 -6.73 8.31 -5.27
CA LEU A 190 -6.52 8.06 -6.70
C LEU A 190 -7.82 7.96 -7.52
N ASN A 191 -8.99 8.03 -6.89
CA ASN A 191 -10.29 7.91 -7.54
C ASN A 191 -10.96 9.27 -7.82
N SER A 192 -10.27 10.38 -7.55
CA SER A 192 -10.83 11.74 -7.67
C SER A 192 -11.32 12.11 -9.08
N HIS A 193 -10.93 11.36 -10.10
CA HIS A 193 -11.37 11.53 -11.49
C HIS A 193 -12.57 10.65 -11.86
N TYR A 194 -13.05 9.78 -10.95
CA TYR A 194 -14.25 9.00 -11.19
C TYR A 194 -15.50 9.89 -11.04
N GLU A 195 -16.50 9.60 -11.85
CA GLU A 195 -17.80 10.26 -11.78
C GLU A 195 -18.85 9.22 -11.36
N GLY A 196 -19.63 9.56 -10.33
CA GLY A 196 -20.65 8.66 -9.77
C GLY A 196 -20.90 8.92 -8.30
N ILE A 197 -21.37 7.90 -7.61
CA ILE A 197 -21.63 7.94 -6.17
C ILE A 197 -20.41 7.33 -5.47
N GLU A 198 -19.72 8.17 -4.70
CA GLU A 198 -18.61 7.76 -3.87
C GLU A 198 -19.12 7.21 -2.55
N ASP A 199 -18.72 5.98 -2.21
CA ASP A 199 -18.96 5.40 -0.91
C ASP A 199 -17.76 5.70 0.01
N GLU A 200 -18.05 6.18 1.21
CA GLU A 200 -17.04 6.40 2.23
C GLU A 200 -16.44 5.07 2.64
N ARG A 201 -15.11 5.04 2.80
CA ARG A 201 -14.42 3.84 3.28
C ARG A 201 -14.75 3.58 4.74
N GLU A 202 -14.80 2.31 5.13
CA GLU A 202 -14.96 1.92 6.52
C GLU A 202 -13.69 2.25 7.33
N TRP A 203 -13.81 3.22 8.22
CA TRP A 203 -12.75 3.56 9.15
C TRP A 203 -12.69 2.55 10.30
N ILE A 204 -11.50 2.12 10.67
CA ILE A 204 -11.29 1.28 11.86
C ILE A 204 -11.80 2.01 13.10
N ILE A 205 -11.61 3.31 13.16
CA ILE A 205 -12.08 4.21 14.22
C ILE A 205 -12.94 5.30 13.56
N PRO A 206 -14.28 5.20 13.61
CA PRO A 206 -15.17 6.08 12.89
C PRO A 206 -15.01 7.58 13.22
N ASP A 207 -14.73 7.89 14.50
CA ASP A 207 -14.62 9.26 15.00
C ASP A 207 -13.18 9.80 15.01
N ALA A 208 -12.26 9.13 14.33
CA ALA A 208 -10.85 9.49 14.32
C ALA A 208 -10.53 10.77 13.51
N VAL A 209 -11.52 11.45 12.98
CA VAL A 209 -11.41 12.68 12.21
C VAL A 209 -10.84 13.78 13.10
N ASN A 210 -9.67 14.33 12.76
CA ASN A 210 -8.92 15.39 13.47
C ASN A 210 -7.93 14.94 14.55
N ILE A 211 -7.11 13.95 14.25
CA ILE A 211 -6.00 13.58 15.13
C ILE A 211 -4.91 14.64 15.04
N LYS A 212 -4.90 15.54 16.03
CA LYS A 212 -3.76 16.45 16.24
C LYS A 212 -2.76 15.77 17.18
N GLY A 213 -1.51 15.65 16.74
CA GLY A 213 -0.44 15.13 17.59
C GLY A 213 0.29 13.90 17.01
N SER A 214 1.05 13.21 17.89
CA SER A 214 1.80 12.02 17.48
C SER A 214 0.91 10.78 17.36
N TYR A 215 1.36 9.79 16.57
CA TYR A 215 0.72 8.48 16.50
C TYR A 215 0.50 7.84 17.89
N PHE A 216 1.45 8.01 18.80
CA PHE A 216 1.34 7.47 20.15
C PHE A 216 0.21 8.13 20.98
N SER A 217 0.02 9.43 20.80
CA SER A 217 -1.11 10.15 21.42
C SER A 217 -2.45 9.66 20.87
N PHE A 218 -2.51 9.42 19.55
CA PHE A 218 -3.67 8.84 18.89
C PHE A 218 -3.96 7.43 19.40
N TRP A 219 -2.93 6.57 19.42
CA TRP A 219 -3.06 5.20 19.92
C TRP A 219 -3.63 5.14 21.34
N LYS A 220 -3.04 5.90 22.28
CA LYS A 220 -3.51 5.94 23.67
C LYS A 220 -4.99 6.32 23.81
N LYS A 221 -5.49 7.22 22.99
CA LYS A 221 -6.89 7.65 23.02
C LYS A 221 -7.85 6.57 22.51
N ASN A 222 -7.41 5.76 21.59
CA ASN A 222 -8.26 4.83 20.85
C ASN A 222 -7.97 3.35 21.18
N GLU A 223 -6.98 3.08 22.02
CA GLU A 223 -6.53 1.73 22.35
C GLU A 223 -7.66 0.84 22.88
N GLN A 224 -8.48 1.37 23.78
CA GLN A 224 -9.62 0.62 24.37
C GLN A 224 -10.68 0.32 23.30
N TYR A 225 -10.99 1.27 22.44
CA TYR A 225 -11.92 1.06 21.33
C TYR A 225 -11.42 -0.02 20.37
N ILE A 226 -10.14 0.06 19.99
CA ILE A 226 -9.52 -0.92 19.08
C ILE A 226 -9.50 -2.31 19.74
N LYS A 227 -9.09 -2.41 21.02
CA LYS A 227 -9.10 -3.67 21.74
C LYS A 227 -10.51 -4.28 21.83
N GLY A 228 -11.52 -3.49 22.18
CA GLY A 228 -12.90 -3.97 22.25
C GLY A 228 -13.47 -4.41 20.90
N ARG A 229 -13.09 -3.75 19.80
CA ARG A 229 -13.53 -4.12 18.45
C ARG A 229 -12.82 -5.38 17.92
N PHE A 230 -11.57 -5.59 18.29
CA PHE A 230 -10.72 -6.69 17.83
C PHE A 230 -10.35 -7.68 18.94
N GLU A 231 -11.01 -7.60 20.10
CA GLU A 231 -10.99 -8.73 21.02
C GLU A 231 -11.53 -9.93 20.27
N LEU A 232 -10.61 -10.62 19.61
CA LEU A 232 -10.81 -11.99 19.23
C LEU A 232 -11.28 -12.67 20.53
N LYS A 233 -12.44 -13.28 20.52
CA LYS A 233 -12.86 -14.21 21.55
C LYS A 233 -11.73 -15.24 21.64
N GLY A 234 -10.73 -14.93 22.47
CA GLY A 234 -9.73 -15.89 22.90
C GLY A 234 -10.47 -16.96 23.64
N ASP A 235 -10.62 -18.07 23.01
CA ASP A 235 -10.87 -19.40 23.54
C ASP A 235 -11.62 -20.21 22.46
N GLN A 236 -11.01 -20.42 21.33
CA GLN A 236 -11.27 -21.56 20.44
C GLN A 236 -10.08 -21.69 19.47
N CYS A 237 -8.96 -22.15 19.95
CA CYS A 237 -7.93 -22.87 19.21
C CYS A 237 -7.52 -24.09 20.04
#